data_7a1400c9662c8bd07d7ab55ae00c2bfc
#
_entry.id   7a1400c9662c8bd07d7ab55ae00c2bfc
#
_cell.length_a   1.000
_cell.length_b   1.000
_cell.length_c   1.000
_cell.angle_alpha   90.00
_cell.angle_beta   90.00
_cell.angle_gamma   90.00
#
_symmetry.space_group_name_H-M   'P 1'
#
loop_
_entity.id
_entity.type
_entity.pdbx_description
1 polymer ?
#
loop_
_entity_poly.entity_id
_entity_poly.type
_entity_poly.pdbx_seq_one_letter_code
_entity_poly.pdbx_strand_id
1 'polypeptide(L)'
;MAKKVLVVVDMQNDFITGSLGTPEAQAIVPKVVEKIQGFGGTVLYTQDSAADVIAFTFDTHRCDYLETQEGRNLPVEHCLKGTWGWQLEPRVEAVRTSTPIEKPTFGSKGLAEVLKARHTYEGPLEEIQLVGLCTDICVISNALLLKAFLPEVKLTVDASCCAGVTPESHQRALEAMKACQIEVVNGEQT
;
A
#
# COMPACT_ATOMS: atom_id res chain seq x y z
N MET A 1 -0.84 15.25 19.90
CA MET A 1 -1.13 15.51 18.48
C MET A 1 -1.71 14.23 17.88
N ALA A 2 -2.61 14.39 16.93
CA ALA A 2 -3.22 13.31 16.18
C ALA A 2 -2.15 12.53 15.39
N LYS A 3 -2.10 11.22 15.55
CA LYS A 3 -1.13 10.38 14.83
C LYS A 3 -1.75 9.84 13.56
N LYS A 4 -1.17 10.18 12.42
CA LYS A 4 -1.60 9.68 11.11
C LYS A 4 -0.56 8.75 10.52
N VAL A 5 -1.02 7.79 9.72
CA VAL A 5 -0.17 6.87 8.98
C VAL A 5 -0.52 6.95 7.50
N LEU A 6 0.48 7.13 6.65
CA LEU A 6 0.37 6.90 5.22
C LEU A 6 0.98 5.54 4.90
N VAL A 7 0.21 4.66 4.29
CA VAL A 7 0.67 3.35 3.80
C VAL A 7 0.83 3.42 2.28
N VAL A 8 2.06 3.29 1.82
CA VAL A 8 2.40 3.24 0.40
C VAL A 8 2.55 1.78 -0.01
N VAL A 9 1.58 1.29 -0.76
CA VAL A 9 1.44 -0.13 -1.10
C VAL A 9 2.12 -0.42 -2.43
N ASP A 10 3.15 -1.26 -2.40
CA ASP A 10 3.76 -1.96 -3.53
C ASP A 10 4.06 -1.10 -4.79
N MET A 11 4.61 0.09 -4.59
CA MET A 11 5.02 0.98 -5.70
C MET A 11 6.32 0.50 -6.36
N GLN A 12 6.34 -0.79 -6.75
CA GLN A 12 7.48 -1.52 -7.29
C GLN A 12 7.51 -1.51 -8.82
N ASN A 13 8.69 -1.68 -9.41
CA ASN A 13 8.90 -1.59 -10.86
C ASN A 13 8.03 -2.56 -11.65
N ASP A 14 7.85 -3.82 -11.17
CA ASP A 14 7.06 -4.81 -11.89
C ASP A 14 5.59 -4.42 -12.03
N PHE A 15 5.02 -3.70 -11.08
CA PHE A 15 3.64 -3.21 -11.15
C PHE A 15 3.48 -1.91 -11.93
N ILE A 16 4.59 -1.20 -12.26
CA ILE A 16 4.54 0.12 -12.90
C ILE A 16 4.98 0.06 -14.35
N THR A 17 6.18 -0.46 -14.62
CA THR A 17 6.76 -0.53 -15.97
C THR A 17 7.27 -1.93 -16.32
N GLY A 18 7.29 -2.86 -15.36
CA GLY A 18 7.77 -4.24 -15.52
C GLY A 18 6.69 -5.20 -15.98
N SER A 19 6.77 -6.45 -15.51
CA SER A 19 5.99 -7.59 -16.04
C SER A 19 4.46 -7.47 -15.88
N LEU A 20 4.00 -6.70 -14.88
CA LEU A 20 2.57 -6.43 -14.61
C LEU A 20 2.23 -4.94 -14.72
N GLY A 21 3.10 -4.14 -15.36
CA GLY A 21 2.93 -2.70 -15.49
C GLY A 21 1.74 -2.29 -16.36
N THR A 22 1.06 -1.19 -15.95
CA THR A 22 -0.07 -0.62 -16.68
C THR A 22 0.11 0.89 -16.88
N PRO A 23 -0.53 1.50 -17.89
CA PRO A 23 -0.53 2.96 -18.05
C PRO A 23 -1.10 3.69 -16.83
N GLU A 24 -2.15 3.13 -16.20
CA GLU A 24 -2.80 3.66 -15.01
C GLU A 24 -1.84 3.66 -13.82
N ALA A 25 -1.07 2.58 -13.62
CA ALA A 25 -0.05 2.49 -12.59
C ALA A 25 1.06 3.54 -12.78
N GLN A 26 1.48 3.77 -14.02
CA GLN A 26 2.47 4.82 -14.33
C GLN A 26 1.93 6.22 -14.06
N ALA A 27 0.64 6.45 -14.35
CA ALA A 27 -0.01 7.77 -14.18
C ALA A 27 -0.13 8.21 -12.72
N ILE A 28 -0.21 7.28 -11.76
CA ILE A 28 -0.32 7.64 -10.34
C ILE A 28 1.02 7.97 -9.68
N VAL A 29 2.16 7.56 -10.26
CA VAL A 29 3.47 7.73 -9.62
C VAL A 29 3.76 9.19 -9.20
N PRO A 30 3.56 10.22 -10.04
CA PRO A 30 3.78 11.60 -9.62
C PRO A 30 2.89 12.01 -8.44
N LYS A 31 1.64 11.56 -8.44
CA LYS A 31 0.67 11.87 -7.37
C LYS A 31 1.06 11.20 -6.06
N VAL A 32 1.54 9.95 -6.10
CA VAL A 32 2.05 9.23 -4.93
C VAL A 32 3.29 9.93 -4.37
N VAL A 33 4.23 10.34 -5.21
CA VAL A 33 5.42 11.10 -4.80
C VAL A 33 5.03 12.41 -4.10
N GLU A 34 4.13 13.20 -4.71
CA GLU A 34 3.61 14.43 -4.13
C GLU A 34 2.92 14.17 -2.77
N LYS A 35 2.13 13.11 -2.70
CA LYS A 35 1.45 12.68 -1.47
C LYS A 35 2.44 12.36 -0.35
N ILE A 36 3.50 11.59 -0.64
CA ILE A 36 4.56 11.26 0.31
C ILE A 36 5.25 12.52 0.81
N GLN A 37 5.65 13.42 -0.09
CA GLN A 37 6.31 14.67 0.25
C GLN A 37 5.43 15.61 1.09
N GLY A 38 4.14 15.68 0.77
CA GLY A 38 3.16 16.53 1.46
C GLY A 38 2.69 15.98 2.82
N PHE A 39 2.89 14.68 3.06
CA PHE A 39 2.41 14.04 4.29
C PHE A 39 3.21 14.46 5.54
N GLY A 40 4.47 14.87 5.38
CA GLY A 40 5.30 15.40 6.48
C GLY A 40 5.70 14.37 7.54
N GLY A 41 5.51 13.08 7.24
CA GLY A 41 5.75 11.99 8.17
C GLY A 41 7.22 11.64 8.39
N THR A 42 7.51 11.13 9.57
CA THR A 42 8.83 10.61 9.96
C THR A 42 8.96 9.10 9.73
N VAL A 43 10.14 8.57 9.93
CA VAL A 43 10.47 7.14 9.74
C VAL A 43 9.70 6.25 10.70
N LEU A 44 9.14 5.13 10.25
CA LEU A 44 8.33 4.19 11.02
C LEU A 44 8.99 3.66 12.30
N TYR A 45 10.32 3.65 12.37
CA TYR A 45 11.12 3.10 13.49
C TYR A 45 11.90 4.14 14.29
N THR A 46 11.52 5.42 14.27
CA THR A 46 12.14 6.44 15.15
C THR A 46 11.55 6.39 16.56
N GLN A 47 12.35 6.79 17.54
CA GLN A 47 11.93 6.88 18.96
C GLN A 47 10.91 8.00 19.23
N ASP A 48 10.63 8.86 18.27
CA ASP A 48 9.61 9.90 18.40
C ASP A 48 8.22 9.33 18.21
N SER A 49 7.60 8.94 19.31
CA SER A 49 6.27 8.34 19.36
C SER A 49 5.12 9.30 19.02
N ALA A 50 5.40 10.58 18.81
CA ALA A 50 4.39 11.63 18.61
C ALA A 50 4.19 12.03 17.14
N ALA A 51 5.02 11.54 16.20
CA ALA A 51 5.01 11.97 14.81
C ALA A 51 4.09 11.12 13.92
N ASP A 52 3.58 11.73 12.86
CA ASP A 52 2.96 11.03 11.72
C ASP A 52 3.98 10.13 11.04
N VAL A 53 3.53 9.02 10.44
CA VAL A 53 4.42 7.97 9.92
C VAL A 53 4.05 7.58 8.50
N ILE A 54 5.07 7.33 7.67
CA ILE A 54 4.90 6.72 6.34
C ILE A 54 5.43 5.29 6.39
N ALA A 55 4.58 4.31 6.07
CA ALA A 55 4.92 2.91 5.95
C ALA A 55 4.88 2.49 4.48
N PHE A 56 5.87 1.72 4.06
CA PHE A 56 5.93 1.14 2.71
C PHE A 56 5.75 -0.36 2.79
N THR A 57 5.01 -0.96 1.87
CA THR A 57 4.99 -2.41 1.69
C THR A 57 5.66 -2.80 0.37
N PHE A 58 6.29 -3.97 0.38
CA PHE A 58 6.88 -4.62 -0.78
C PHE A 58 6.26 -5.97 -0.97
N ASP A 59 5.60 -6.17 -2.08
CA ASP A 59 5.26 -7.51 -2.53
C ASP A 59 6.56 -8.27 -2.80
N THR A 60 6.68 -9.47 -2.22
CA THR A 60 7.98 -10.16 -2.21
C THR A 60 7.80 -11.65 -2.43
N HIS A 61 8.18 -12.10 -3.61
CA HIS A 61 8.17 -13.51 -3.98
C HIS A 61 9.57 -14.12 -3.98
N ARG A 62 9.60 -15.43 -3.85
CA ARG A 62 10.81 -16.25 -3.95
C ARG A 62 10.94 -16.81 -5.36
N CYS A 63 12.10 -17.40 -5.65
CA CYS A 63 12.37 -18.04 -6.94
C CYS A 63 11.47 -19.25 -7.25
N ASP A 64 10.74 -19.78 -6.26
CA ASP A 64 9.76 -20.84 -6.40
C ASP A 64 8.32 -20.33 -6.62
N TYR A 65 8.16 -19.07 -7.02
CA TYR A 65 6.86 -18.41 -7.22
C TYR A 65 5.88 -19.24 -8.08
N LEU A 66 6.34 -19.77 -9.20
CA LEU A 66 5.49 -20.54 -10.12
C LEU A 66 4.93 -21.84 -9.50
N GLU A 67 5.55 -22.35 -8.43
CA GLU A 67 5.08 -23.52 -7.68
C GLU A 67 4.04 -23.17 -6.61
N THR A 68 3.85 -21.88 -6.34
CA THR A 68 2.85 -21.41 -5.38
C THR A 68 1.43 -21.47 -5.95
N GLN A 69 0.42 -21.33 -5.09
CA GLN A 69 -0.97 -21.20 -5.56
C GLN A 69 -1.15 -19.94 -6.43
N GLU A 70 -0.52 -18.85 -6.05
CA GLU A 70 -0.58 -17.59 -6.78
C GLU A 70 0.06 -17.72 -8.15
N GLY A 71 1.28 -18.28 -8.24
CA GLY A 71 1.98 -18.50 -9.50
C GLY A 71 1.26 -19.46 -10.46
N ARG A 72 0.49 -20.43 -9.93
CA ARG A 72 -0.36 -21.27 -10.77
C ARG A 72 -1.57 -20.53 -11.36
N ASN A 73 -2.09 -19.53 -10.63
CA ASN A 73 -3.23 -18.72 -11.08
C ASN A 73 -2.78 -17.55 -11.96
N LEU A 74 -1.63 -16.99 -11.69
CA LEU A 74 -0.99 -15.90 -12.43
C LEU A 74 0.45 -16.32 -12.80
N PRO A 75 0.67 -17.05 -13.90
CA PRO A 75 1.97 -17.58 -14.27
C PRO A 75 2.89 -16.51 -14.89
N VAL A 76 3.01 -15.38 -14.22
CA VAL A 76 3.88 -14.24 -14.57
C VAL A 76 4.75 -13.94 -13.37
N GLU A 77 6.04 -14.28 -13.45
CA GLU A 77 6.99 -13.96 -12.40
C GLU A 77 7.07 -12.44 -12.22
N HIS A 78 6.92 -12.01 -10.99
CA HIS A 78 6.99 -10.60 -10.60
C HIS A 78 7.51 -10.46 -9.17
N CYS A 79 8.04 -9.31 -8.84
CA CYS A 79 8.52 -8.96 -7.50
C CYS A 79 9.40 -10.05 -6.86
N LEU A 80 10.18 -10.78 -7.66
CA LEU A 80 11.15 -11.74 -7.14
C LEU A 80 12.22 -11.01 -6.37
N LYS A 81 12.44 -11.39 -5.12
CA LYS A 81 13.36 -10.72 -4.20
C LYS A 81 14.76 -10.54 -4.81
N GLY A 82 15.25 -9.30 -4.78
CA GLY A 82 16.56 -8.92 -5.29
C GLY A 82 16.62 -8.59 -6.78
N THR A 83 15.52 -8.76 -7.54
CA THR A 83 15.45 -8.34 -8.94
C THR A 83 15.17 -6.84 -9.07
N TRP A 84 15.34 -6.30 -10.26
CA TRP A 84 14.95 -4.93 -10.58
C TRP A 84 13.44 -4.71 -10.40
N GLY A 85 12.62 -5.69 -10.80
CA GLY A 85 11.16 -5.62 -10.68
C GLY A 85 10.67 -5.51 -9.24
N TRP A 86 11.38 -6.13 -8.30
CA TRP A 86 11.10 -6.05 -6.87
C TRP A 86 11.43 -4.69 -6.25
N GLN A 87 12.36 -3.90 -6.83
CA GLN A 87 12.72 -2.60 -6.31
C GLN A 87 11.58 -1.57 -6.48
N LEU A 88 11.55 -0.55 -5.61
CA LEU A 88 10.65 0.59 -5.80
C LEU A 88 10.95 1.32 -7.12
N GLU A 89 9.91 1.91 -7.66
CA GLU A 89 10.05 2.87 -8.75
C GLU A 89 10.99 4.01 -8.30
N PRO A 90 11.96 4.43 -9.13
CA PRO A 90 13.04 5.32 -8.69
C PRO A 90 12.60 6.65 -8.07
N ARG A 91 11.50 7.26 -8.55
CA ARG A 91 10.97 8.52 -7.98
C ARG A 91 10.36 8.30 -6.59
N VAL A 92 9.74 7.15 -6.36
CA VAL A 92 9.19 6.75 -5.06
C VAL A 92 10.32 6.39 -4.10
N GLU A 93 11.35 5.67 -4.58
CA GLU A 93 12.55 5.36 -3.79
C GLU A 93 13.27 6.65 -3.31
N ALA A 94 13.34 7.66 -4.17
CA ALA A 94 13.99 8.94 -3.84
C ALA A 94 13.32 9.71 -2.68
N VAL A 95 12.03 9.43 -2.40
CA VAL A 95 11.27 10.07 -1.31
C VAL A 95 10.92 9.10 -0.19
N ARG A 96 11.44 7.88 -0.24
CA ARG A 96 11.20 6.87 0.79
C ARG A 96 11.83 7.26 2.13
N THR A 97 11.05 7.17 3.19
CA THR A 97 11.47 7.59 4.54
C THR A 97 11.61 6.43 5.53
N SER A 98 11.18 5.21 5.16
CA SER A 98 11.25 4.05 6.05
C SER A 98 11.66 2.78 5.33
N THR A 99 12.15 1.78 6.10
CA THR A 99 12.41 0.44 5.55
C THR A 99 11.08 -0.22 5.19
N PRO A 100 10.95 -0.76 3.98
CA PRO A 100 9.73 -1.45 3.56
C PRO A 100 9.44 -2.71 4.37
N ILE A 101 8.17 -3.00 4.56
CA ILE A 101 7.69 -4.25 5.15
C ILE A 101 7.45 -5.23 4.01
N GLU A 102 8.28 -6.26 3.92
CA GLU A 102 8.11 -7.32 2.93
C GLU A 102 6.88 -8.17 3.26
N LYS A 103 6.10 -8.52 2.24
CA LYS A 103 4.92 -9.36 2.37
C LYS A 103 4.88 -10.43 1.27
N PRO A 104 4.67 -11.70 1.59
CA PRO A 104 4.50 -12.77 0.61
C PRO A 104 3.03 -13.03 0.26
N THR A 105 2.14 -12.11 0.56
CA THR A 105 0.68 -12.23 0.39
C THR A 105 0.09 -10.87 0.09
N PHE A 106 -1.11 -10.81 -0.50
CA PHE A 106 -1.75 -9.55 -0.91
C PHE A 106 -1.91 -8.57 0.26
N GLY A 107 -2.41 -9.02 1.42
CA GLY A 107 -2.43 -8.22 2.65
C GLY A 107 -1.21 -8.51 3.52
N SER A 108 -0.64 -7.48 4.13
CA SER A 108 0.53 -7.59 5.01
C SER A 108 0.14 -7.80 6.47
N LYS A 109 0.29 -9.01 6.98
CA LYS A 109 0.12 -9.30 8.42
C LYS A 109 1.10 -8.48 9.25
N GLY A 110 2.37 -8.40 8.81
CA GLY A 110 3.41 -7.64 9.51
C GLY A 110 3.07 -6.15 9.64
N LEU A 111 2.52 -5.53 8.58
CA LEU A 111 2.03 -4.16 8.65
C LEU A 111 0.92 -4.01 9.70
N ALA A 112 -0.08 -4.90 9.66
CA ALA A 112 -1.21 -4.83 10.58
C ALA A 112 -0.77 -5.01 12.04
N GLU A 113 0.16 -5.92 12.32
CA GLU A 113 0.73 -6.15 13.66
C GLU A 113 1.53 -4.94 14.14
N VAL A 114 2.38 -4.36 13.29
CA VAL A 114 3.17 -3.15 13.63
C VAL A 114 2.26 -1.98 13.95
N LEU A 115 1.25 -1.71 13.12
CA LEU A 115 0.34 -0.58 13.35
C LEU A 115 -0.56 -0.80 14.57
N LYS A 116 -0.99 -2.05 14.84
CA LYS A 116 -1.72 -2.39 16.06
C LYS A 116 -0.85 -2.20 17.31
N ALA A 117 0.40 -2.64 17.27
CA ALA A 117 1.34 -2.44 18.38
C ALA A 117 1.57 -0.95 18.62
N ARG A 118 1.78 -0.16 17.55
CA ARG A 118 1.93 1.29 17.64
C ARG A 118 0.70 1.96 18.26
N HIS A 119 -0.50 1.62 17.80
CA HIS A 119 -1.76 2.11 18.36
C HIS A 119 -1.89 1.82 19.86
N THR A 120 -1.48 0.61 20.28
CA THR A 120 -1.64 0.14 21.66
C THR A 120 -0.60 0.74 22.61
N TYR A 121 0.67 0.80 22.19
CA TYR A 121 1.79 1.10 23.09
C TYR A 121 2.35 2.50 22.94
N GLU A 122 2.21 3.13 21.78
CA GLU A 122 2.72 4.48 21.53
C GLU A 122 1.62 5.54 21.55
N GLY A 123 0.36 5.11 21.63
CA GLY A 123 -0.83 5.94 21.70
C GLY A 123 -1.70 5.86 20.44
N PRO A 124 -2.98 6.27 20.54
CA PRO A 124 -3.98 6.01 19.52
C PRO A 124 -3.62 6.62 18.16
N LEU A 125 -3.79 5.82 17.11
CA LEU A 125 -3.81 6.28 15.72
C LEU A 125 -5.18 6.87 15.42
N GLU A 126 -5.24 8.01 14.77
CA GLU A 126 -6.48 8.66 14.35
C GLU A 126 -6.88 8.28 12.93
N GLU A 127 -5.90 8.19 12.03
CA GLU A 127 -6.16 7.93 10.63
C GLU A 127 -5.03 7.08 10.02
N ILE A 128 -5.42 6.11 9.19
CA ILE A 128 -4.52 5.37 8.31
C ILE A 128 -5.01 5.59 6.89
N GLN A 129 -4.18 6.22 6.04
CA GLN A 129 -4.47 6.43 4.64
C GLN A 129 -3.64 5.48 3.77
N LEU A 130 -4.28 4.83 2.79
CA LEU A 130 -3.62 3.92 1.86
C LEU A 130 -3.55 4.55 0.47
N VAL A 131 -2.41 4.34 -0.20
CA VAL A 131 -2.13 4.69 -1.60
C VAL A 131 -1.33 3.58 -2.26
N GLY A 132 -1.30 3.50 -3.58
CA GLY A 132 -0.44 2.58 -4.33
C GLY A 132 -1.18 1.51 -5.12
N LEU A 133 -0.58 0.32 -5.24
CA LEU A 133 -0.91 -0.71 -6.22
C LEU A 133 -1.13 -2.09 -5.58
N CYS A 134 -1.95 -2.96 -6.18
CA CYS A 134 -3.06 -2.60 -7.04
C CYS A 134 -4.30 -2.40 -6.17
N THR A 135 -5.17 -1.45 -6.53
CA THR A 135 -6.38 -1.12 -5.75
C THR A 135 -7.22 -2.34 -5.44
N ASP A 136 -7.41 -3.19 -6.44
CA ASP A 136 -8.27 -4.38 -6.45
C ASP A 136 -7.61 -5.65 -5.90
N ILE A 137 -6.34 -5.58 -5.51
CA ILE A 137 -5.58 -6.72 -4.97
C ILE A 137 -4.93 -6.34 -3.62
N CYS A 138 -3.76 -5.71 -3.64
CA CYS A 138 -2.98 -5.46 -2.42
C CYS A 138 -3.55 -4.30 -1.59
N VAL A 139 -4.07 -3.23 -2.21
CA VAL A 139 -4.63 -2.09 -1.46
C VAL A 139 -5.87 -2.51 -0.69
N ILE A 140 -6.86 -3.11 -1.37
CA ILE A 140 -8.10 -3.58 -0.70
C ILE A 140 -7.79 -4.65 0.36
N SER A 141 -6.86 -5.57 0.08
CA SER A 141 -6.48 -6.61 1.04
C SER A 141 -5.87 -6.03 2.32
N ASN A 142 -4.99 -5.04 2.19
CA ASN A 142 -4.43 -4.33 3.35
C ASN A 142 -5.50 -3.49 4.06
N ALA A 143 -6.35 -2.79 3.33
CA ALA A 143 -7.41 -1.96 3.91
C ALA A 143 -8.40 -2.78 4.76
N LEU A 144 -8.86 -3.93 4.25
CA LEU A 144 -9.76 -4.83 4.98
C LEU A 144 -9.07 -5.49 6.19
N LEU A 145 -7.80 -5.89 6.03
CA LEU A 145 -7.01 -6.44 7.13
C LEU A 145 -6.81 -5.41 8.25
N LEU A 146 -6.45 -4.18 7.90
CA LEU A 146 -6.30 -3.09 8.86
C LEU A 146 -7.64 -2.75 9.54
N LYS A 147 -8.75 -2.78 8.80
CA LYS A 147 -10.10 -2.60 9.37
C LYS A 147 -10.43 -3.66 10.42
N ALA A 148 -9.99 -4.91 10.22
CA ALA A 148 -10.17 -5.99 11.19
C ALA A 148 -9.28 -5.84 12.43
N PHE A 149 -8.03 -5.38 12.27
CA PHE A 149 -7.07 -5.18 13.36
C PHE A 149 -7.35 -3.93 14.19
N LEU A 150 -7.85 -2.87 13.55
CA LEU A 150 -8.03 -1.52 14.10
C LEU A 150 -9.42 -0.97 13.71
N PRO A 151 -10.52 -1.59 14.20
CA PRO A 151 -11.88 -1.30 13.74
C PRO A 151 -12.32 0.15 13.97
N GLU A 152 -11.80 0.78 15.02
CA GLU A 152 -12.17 2.15 15.42
C GLU A 152 -11.26 3.24 14.80
N VAL A 153 -10.15 2.86 14.17
CA VAL A 153 -9.28 3.82 13.48
C VAL A 153 -9.90 4.20 12.14
N LYS A 154 -9.90 5.48 11.83
CA LYS A 154 -10.35 5.96 10.51
C LYS A 154 -9.43 5.41 9.41
N LEU A 155 -10.00 4.66 8.47
CA LEU A 155 -9.30 4.16 7.29
C LEU A 155 -9.74 4.93 6.06
N THR A 156 -8.77 5.40 5.29
CA THR A 156 -8.99 6.19 4.09
C THR A 156 -8.17 5.62 2.94
N VAL A 157 -8.74 5.55 1.74
CA VAL A 157 -8.04 5.23 0.49
C VAL A 157 -8.11 6.43 -0.43
N ASP A 158 -6.96 6.93 -0.89
CA ASP A 158 -6.89 8.01 -1.86
C ASP A 158 -6.94 7.44 -3.29
N ALA A 159 -8.13 7.45 -3.88
CA ALA A 159 -8.38 6.86 -5.19
C ALA A 159 -7.51 7.48 -6.30
N SER A 160 -7.19 8.78 -6.20
CA SER A 160 -6.34 9.46 -7.19
C SER A 160 -4.87 9.01 -7.15
N CYS A 161 -4.46 8.39 -6.05
CA CYS A 161 -3.12 7.83 -5.80
C CYS A 161 -3.12 6.29 -5.83
N CYS A 162 -4.16 5.66 -6.38
CA CYS A 162 -4.29 4.22 -6.56
C CYS A 162 -4.64 3.87 -8.00
N ALA A 163 -4.21 2.69 -8.46
CA ALA A 163 -4.62 2.11 -9.74
C ALA A 163 -4.88 0.61 -9.57
N GLY A 164 -5.90 0.10 -10.23
CA GLY A 164 -6.21 -1.32 -10.32
C GLY A 164 -5.57 -1.97 -11.55
N VAL A 165 -5.78 -3.27 -11.69
CA VAL A 165 -5.38 -4.02 -12.89
C VAL A 165 -6.12 -3.50 -14.13
N THR A 166 -7.39 -3.11 -13.95
CA THR A 166 -8.19 -2.38 -14.95
C THR A 166 -8.95 -1.23 -14.28
N PRO A 167 -9.39 -0.21 -15.05
CA PRO A 167 -10.27 0.84 -14.50
C PRO A 167 -11.55 0.29 -13.84
N GLU A 168 -12.15 -0.74 -14.43
CA GLU A 168 -13.37 -1.35 -13.90
C GLU A 168 -13.11 -2.09 -12.57
N SER A 169 -12.01 -2.84 -12.47
CA SER A 169 -11.66 -3.54 -11.23
C SER A 169 -11.24 -2.58 -10.13
N HIS A 170 -10.56 -1.48 -10.49
CA HIS A 170 -10.29 -0.37 -9.58
C HIS A 170 -11.57 0.19 -8.96
N GLN A 171 -12.55 0.56 -9.80
CA GLN A 171 -13.82 1.12 -9.31
C GLN A 171 -14.59 0.13 -8.43
N ARG A 172 -14.66 -1.16 -8.82
CA ARG A 172 -15.32 -2.20 -8.00
C ARG A 172 -14.66 -2.35 -6.62
N ALA A 173 -13.34 -2.28 -6.56
CA ALA A 173 -12.62 -2.38 -5.29
C ALA A 173 -12.90 -1.15 -4.39
N LEU A 174 -12.95 0.05 -4.95
CA LEU A 174 -13.33 1.25 -4.21
C LEU A 174 -14.74 1.15 -3.63
N GLU A 175 -15.72 0.67 -4.41
CA GLU A 175 -17.08 0.46 -3.94
C GLU A 175 -17.16 -0.62 -2.83
N ALA A 176 -16.41 -1.72 -2.98
CA ALA A 176 -16.32 -2.75 -1.94
C ALA A 176 -15.72 -2.20 -0.63
N MET A 177 -14.69 -1.37 -0.72
CA MET A 177 -14.10 -0.72 0.46
C MET A 177 -15.06 0.25 1.14
N LYS A 178 -15.83 1.05 0.37
CA LYS A 178 -16.89 1.92 0.91
C LYS A 178 -17.94 1.10 1.68
N ALA A 179 -18.38 -0.04 1.13
CA ALA A 179 -19.34 -0.94 1.81
C ALA A 179 -18.79 -1.48 3.14
N CYS A 180 -17.47 -1.61 3.27
CA CYS A 180 -16.77 -2.02 4.48
C CYS A 180 -16.41 -0.84 5.41
N GLN A 181 -17.01 0.34 5.21
CA GLN A 181 -16.78 1.55 6.04
C GLN A 181 -15.34 2.08 5.96
N ILE A 182 -14.68 1.91 4.82
CA ILE A 182 -13.42 2.55 4.48
C ILE A 182 -13.73 3.78 3.62
N GLU A 183 -13.25 4.95 4.03
CA GLU A 183 -13.49 6.18 3.30
C GLU A 183 -12.67 6.21 2.00
N VAL A 184 -13.29 6.55 0.89
CA VAL A 184 -12.62 6.76 -0.40
C VAL A 184 -12.62 8.24 -0.70
N VAL A 185 -11.44 8.84 -0.80
CA VAL A 185 -11.26 10.26 -1.14
C VAL A 185 -10.68 10.42 -2.54
N ASN A 186 -10.88 11.58 -3.14
CA ASN A 186 -10.37 11.93 -4.47
C ASN A 186 -10.74 10.90 -5.58
N GLY A 187 -11.83 10.16 -5.38
CA GLY A 187 -12.44 9.34 -6.43
C GLY A 187 -13.26 10.22 -7.39
N GLU A 188 -13.39 9.77 -8.63
CA GLU A 188 -14.33 10.42 -9.54
C GLU A 188 -15.74 10.33 -8.94
N GLN A 189 -16.44 11.48 -8.87
CA GLN A 189 -17.85 11.50 -8.52
C GLN A 189 -18.61 11.00 -9.76
N THR A 190 -19.12 9.79 -9.72
CA THR A 190 -20.10 9.28 -10.68
C THR A 190 -21.45 9.90 -10.44
#